data_cabf1c3b90aa0cecb45633297db4293a
#
_entry.id   cabf1c3b90aa0cecb45633297db4293a
#
_cell.length_a   1.000
_cell.length_b   1.000
_cell.length_c   1.000
_cell.angle_alpha   90.00
_cell.angle_beta   90.00
_cell.angle_gamma   90.00
#
_symmetry.space_group_name_H-M   'P 1'
#
loop_
_entity.id
_entity.type
_entity.pdbx_description
1 polymer ?
#
loop_
_entity_poly.entity_id
_entity_poly.type
_entity_poly.pdbx_seq_one_letter_code
_entity_poly.pdbx_strand_id
1 'polypeptide(L)'
;GDKHGNVVHLGERECSIQRRNQKVVEEAPSPLLDDRTRRAMGEQAVALSKAVSYDSAGTVEFVATQDRSFFFLEMNTRLQVEHPVTELVTGIDIVEQMIRVAAGEKLPFRQQDIRLVGWAVESRIYAEDPYRNFLPSIGRLVKYRPPMEGTANGITVRNDTGVEEGGEISMYYDPMIAKLVTHAATRAAAIDAQSEALDAFTIDGIQHNIPFLAALMRHPRWREGRLSTGFIREEYPDGFKARAPEGEELRVLAAVAAAIDNLGNVRRRTITGQMAGKPVRFAVSRVVSIGGEMLRLEVEGGGEAPTRVAYAGGKGTGGATVEVASDWWPGDPVWRGRVGARALA
;
A
#
# COMPACT_ATOMS: atom_id res chain seq x y z
N GLY A 1 -21.46 -19.15 11.30
CA GLY A 1 -22.56 -20.07 11.72
C GLY A 1 -23.91 -19.57 11.30
N ASP A 2 -24.85 -20.47 11.16
CA ASP A 2 -26.27 -20.14 10.91
C ASP A 2 -27.17 -20.51 12.12
N LYS A 3 -28.41 -20.03 12.10
CA LYS A 3 -29.41 -20.29 13.16
C LYS A 3 -29.87 -21.76 13.22
N HIS A 4 -29.43 -22.63 12.31
CA HIS A 4 -29.77 -24.03 12.21
C HIS A 4 -28.64 -24.95 12.75
N GLY A 5 -27.59 -24.38 13.33
CA GLY A 5 -26.46 -25.10 13.92
C GLY A 5 -25.36 -25.51 12.92
N ASN A 6 -25.45 -25.08 11.67
CA ASN A 6 -24.34 -25.25 10.73
C ASN A 6 -23.25 -24.21 11.03
N VAL A 7 -22.04 -24.67 11.27
CA VAL A 7 -20.87 -23.82 11.53
C VAL A 7 -19.71 -24.32 10.68
N VAL A 8 -19.05 -23.40 10.01
CA VAL A 8 -17.86 -23.65 9.18
C VAL A 8 -16.76 -22.68 9.53
N HIS A 9 -15.52 -23.03 9.23
CA HIS A 9 -14.40 -22.06 9.23
C HIS A 9 -13.97 -21.75 7.80
N LEU A 10 -13.52 -20.52 7.56
CA LEU A 10 -13.09 -20.01 6.26
C LEU A 10 -11.57 -19.91 6.12
N GLY A 11 -10.83 -20.75 6.85
CA GLY A 11 -9.38 -20.65 6.96
C GLY A 11 -8.94 -19.63 8.01
N GLU A 12 -7.67 -19.29 7.97
CA GLU A 12 -7.07 -18.32 8.88
C GLU A 12 -6.51 -17.09 8.16
N ARG A 13 -6.24 -16.08 8.96
CA ARG A 13 -5.50 -14.87 8.57
C ARG A 13 -4.26 -14.73 9.44
N GLU A 14 -3.18 -14.24 8.85
CA GLU A 14 -1.97 -13.82 9.55
C GLU A 14 -2.06 -12.32 9.83
N CYS A 15 -2.02 -11.94 11.10
CA CYS A 15 -2.22 -10.57 11.56
C CYS A 15 -1.13 -10.10 12.52
N SER A 16 0.08 -10.70 12.46
CA SER A 16 1.17 -10.38 13.38
C SER A 16 1.80 -9.00 13.14
N ILE A 17 1.65 -8.41 11.95
CA ILE A 17 2.22 -7.09 11.69
C ILE A 17 1.36 -6.02 12.34
N GLN A 18 1.77 -5.63 13.54
CA GLN A 18 1.03 -4.75 14.42
C GLN A 18 1.90 -3.60 14.92
N ARG A 19 1.28 -2.46 15.15
CA ARG A 19 1.87 -1.33 15.84
C ARG A 19 0.97 -0.94 17.03
N ARG A 20 1.50 -1.00 18.24
CA ARG A 20 0.74 -0.70 19.48
C ARG A 20 -0.55 -1.52 19.57
N ASN A 21 -0.48 -2.82 19.24
CA ASN A 21 -1.61 -3.77 19.20
C ASN A 21 -2.67 -3.45 18.12
N GLN A 22 -2.39 -2.54 17.19
CA GLN A 22 -3.22 -2.27 16.02
C GLN A 22 -2.63 -2.96 14.80
N LYS A 23 -3.42 -3.78 14.14
CA LYS A 23 -3.06 -4.47 12.90
C LYS A 23 -2.77 -3.44 11.79
N VAL A 24 -1.74 -3.66 11.00
CA VAL A 24 -1.27 -2.75 9.94
C VAL A 24 -1.27 -3.43 8.58
N VAL A 25 -0.82 -4.69 8.55
CA VAL A 25 -0.83 -5.56 7.37
C VAL A 25 -1.35 -6.92 7.78
N GLU A 26 -2.26 -7.46 6.99
CA GLU A 26 -2.85 -8.77 7.15
C GLU A 26 -2.71 -9.57 5.86
N GLU A 27 -2.65 -10.89 5.98
CA GLU A 27 -2.65 -11.78 4.82
C GLU A 27 -3.45 -13.06 5.07
N ALA A 28 -3.87 -13.69 4.01
CA ALA A 28 -4.49 -15.02 4.02
C ALA A 28 -4.00 -15.83 2.80
N PRO A 29 -3.66 -17.12 3.03
CA PRO A 29 -3.46 -17.81 4.29
C PRO A 29 -2.19 -17.38 5.03
N SER A 30 -1.92 -17.92 6.22
CA SER A 30 -0.68 -17.67 6.97
C SER A 30 0.52 -18.43 6.37
N PRO A 31 1.69 -17.79 6.20
CA PRO A 31 2.91 -18.48 5.77
C PRO A 31 3.51 -19.41 6.86
N LEU A 32 3.09 -19.24 8.12
CA LEU A 32 3.55 -20.04 9.24
C LEU A 32 2.92 -21.42 9.27
N LEU A 33 1.62 -21.52 8.93
CA LEU A 33 0.81 -22.71 9.19
C LEU A 33 0.89 -23.71 8.03
N ASP A 34 1.05 -24.98 8.39
CA ASP A 34 0.77 -26.09 7.48
C ASP A 34 -0.72 -26.48 7.49
N ASP A 35 -1.12 -27.33 6.56
CA ASP A 35 -2.52 -27.76 6.40
C ASP A 35 -3.04 -28.52 7.61
N ARG A 36 -2.17 -29.22 8.33
CA ARG A 36 -2.54 -29.95 9.56
C ARG A 36 -2.91 -28.99 10.68
N THR A 37 -2.04 -28.01 10.92
CA THR A 37 -2.26 -26.99 11.97
C THR A 37 -3.45 -26.11 11.63
N ARG A 38 -3.57 -25.66 10.37
CA ARG A 38 -4.72 -24.90 9.87
C ARG A 38 -6.04 -25.62 10.13
N ARG A 39 -6.09 -26.92 9.82
CA ARG A 39 -7.28 -27.72 10.07
C ARG A 39 -7.59 -27.83 11.55
N ALA A 40 -6.61 -28.13 12.39
CA ALA A 40 -6.79 -28.25 13.83
C ALA A 40 -7.31 -26.95 14.47
N MET A 41 -6.77 -25.80 14.05
CA MET A 41 -7.26 -24.48 14.49
C MET A 41 -8.71 -24.23 14.04
N GLY A 42 -9.00 -24.53 12.79
CA GLY A 42 -10.35 -24.39 12.26
C GLY A 42 -11.38 -25.29 12.96
N GLU A 43 -11.04 -26.54 13.22
CA GLU A 43 -11.90 -27.49 13.97
C GLU A 43 -12.14 -26.99 15.40
N GLN A 44 -11.12 -26.45 16.07
CA GLN A 44 -11.26 -25.86 17.41
C GLN A 44 -12.16 -24.61 17.38
N ALA A 45 -12.00 -23.73 16.37
CA ALA A 45 -12.86 -22.55 16.21
C ALA A 45 -14.33 -22.96 16.00
N VAL A 46 -14.60 -23.97 15.17
CA VAL A 46 -15.94 -24.53 14.96
C VAL A 46 -16.50 -25.13 16.26
N ALA A 47 -15.70 -25.88 17.02
CA ALA A 47 -16.12 -26.47 18.28
C ALA A 47 -16.50 -25.40 19.33
N LEU A 48 -15.68 -24.34 19.45
CA LEU A 48 -15.95 -23.22 20.33
C LEU A 48 -17.25 -22.49 19.94
N SER A 49 -17.42 -22.20 18.66
CA SER A 49 -18.63 -21.52 18.16
C SER A 49 -19.89 -22.35 18.41
N LYS A 50 -19.84 -23.66 18.19
CA LYS A 50 -20.96 -24.58 18.48
C LYS A 50 -21.28 -24.65 19.99
N ALA A 51 -20.26 -24.66 20.83
CA ALA A 51 -20.45 -24.73 22.28
C ALA A 51 -21.24 -23.57 22.86
N VAL A 52 -21.18 -22.40 22.20
CA VAL A 52 -21.91 -21.17 22.61
C VAL A 52 -23.10 -20.88 21.67
N SER A 53 -23.45 -21.81 20.78
CA SER A 53 -24.53 -21.64 19.78
C SER A 53 -24.39 -20.33 18.99
N TYR A 54 -23.15 -19.99 18.61
CA TYR A 54 -22.87 -18.76 17.87
C TYR A 54 -23.38 -18.83 16.44
N ASP A 55 -24.10 -17.78 16.01
CA ASP A 55 -24.48 -17.56 14.62
C ASP A 55 -23.84 -16.28 14.05
N SER A 56 -23.94 -16.07 12.74
CA SER A 56 -23.29 -14.98 12.00
C SER A 56 -21.76 -15.17 11.81
N ALA A 57 -21.05 -14.12 11.42
CA ALA A 57 -19.60 -14.13 11.27
C ALA A 57 -18.91 -13.77 12.59
N GLY A 58 -17.86 -14.50 12.91
CA GLY A 58 -17.01 -14.23 14.05
C GLY A 58 -15.57 -14.65 13.77
N THR A 59 -14.65 -14.25 14.60
CA THR A 59 -13.24 -14.65 14.50
C THR A 59 -12.76 -15.17 15.85
N VAL A 60 -12.23 -16.38 15.83
CA VAL A 60 -11.50 -16.94 16.96
C VAL A 60 -10.02 -16.61 16.79
N GLU A 61 -9.46 -15.84 17.70
CA GLU A 61 -8.06 -15.44 17.67
C GLU A 61 -7.21 -16.42 18.46
N PHE A 62 -6.06 -16.76 17.88
CA PHE A 62 -5.06 -17.64 18.48
C PHE A 62 -3.70 -16.96 18.51
N VAL A 63 -2.89 -17.28 19.50
CA VAL A 63 -1.44 -17.04 19.50
C VAL A 63 -0.77 -18.30 19.00
N ALA A 64 0.00 -18.19 17.92
CA ALA A 64 0.77 -19.30 17.36
C ALA A 64 2.27 -19.06 17.56
N THR A 65 3.00 -20.11 17.91
CA THR A 65 4.46 -20.10 18.08
C THR A 65 5.15 -20.62 16.82
N GLN A 66 6.44 -20.40 16.70
CA GLN A 66 7.23 -20.80 15.51
C GLN A 66 7.25 -22.32 15.27
N ASP A 67 7.04 -23.11 16.31
CA ASP A 67 6.86 -24.58 16.23
C ASP A 67 5.44 -25.01 15.85
N ARG A 68 4.57 -24.02 15.53
CA ARG A 68 3.16 -24.20 15.16
C ARG A 68 2.25 -24.69 16.29
N SER A 69 2.70 -24.64 17.54
CA SER A 69 1.79 -24.74 18.67
C SER A 69 0.90 -23.50 18.72
N PHE A 70 -0.37 -23.67 19.05
CA PHE A 70 -1.31 -22.56 19.07
C PHE A 70 -2.19 -22.60 20.33
N PHE A 71 -2.59 -21.43 20.79
CA PHE A 71 -3.34 -21.23 22.02
C PHE A 71 -4.46 -20.24 21.76
N PHE A 72 -5.66 -20.59 22.25
CA PHE A 72 -6.82 -19.70 22.19
C PHE A 72 -6.56 -18.40 22.94
N LEU A 73 -6.91 -17.28 22.33
CA LEU A 73 -6.80 -15.96 22.94
C LEU A 73 -8.20 -15.42 23.24
N GLU A 74 -9.01 -15.17 22.22
CA GLU A 74 -10.35 -14.62 22.36
C GLU A 74 -11.23 -14.95 21.15
N MET A 75 -12.52 -14.63 21.27
CA MET A 75 -13.44 -14.66 20.14
C MET A 75 -14.05 -13.28 19.93
N ASN A 76 -13.85 -12.72 18.75
CA ASN A 76 -14.50 -11.49 18.30
C ASN A 76 -15.84 -11.85 17.62
N THR A 77 -16.94 -11.56 18.29
CA THR A 77 -18.30 -11.87 17.84
C THR A 77 -18.86 -10.80 16.90
N ARG A 78 -18.08 -10.46 15.88
CA ARG A 78 -18.37 -9.44 14.87
C ARG A 78 -17.56 -9.69 13.61
N LEU A 79 -17.95 -9.01 12.53
CA LEU A 79 -17.08 -8.88 11.36
C LEU A 79 -15.79 -8.13 11.74
N GLN A 80 -14.67 -8.59 11.25
CA GLN A 80 -13.39 -7.90 11.44
C GLN A 80 -13.03 -7.05 10.22
N VAL A 81 -12.16 -6.05 10.42
CA VAL A 81 -11.69 -5.13 9.38
C VAL A 81 -11.06 -5.91 8.22
N GLU A 82 -10.27 -6.92 8.54
CA GLU A 82 -9.49 -7.74 7.62
C GLU A 82 -10.28 -8.89 6.94
N HIS A 83 -11.62 -8.87 6.96
CA HIS A 83 -12.43 -9.88 6.25
C HIS A 83 -12.16 -9.97 4.74
N PRO A 84 -11.75 -8.88 4.03
CA PRO A 84 -11.56 -8.95 2.59
C PRO A 84 -10.51 -9.96 2.14
N VAL A 85 -9.43 -10.19 2.91
CA VAL A 85 -8.45 -11.22 2.52
C VAL A 85 -9.05 -12.63 2.55
N THR A 86 -9.94 -12.91 3.51
CA THR A 86 -10.68 -14.17 3.57
C THR A 86 -11.64 -14.29 2.39
N GLU A 87 -12.37 -13.23 2.06
CA GLU A 87 -13.30 -13.20 0.93
C GLU A 87 -12.59 -13.48 -0.40
N LEU A 88 -11.43 -12.87 -0.62
CA LEU A 88 -10.68 -13.04 -1.86
C LEU A 88 -10.10 -14.45 -2.03
N VAL A 89 -9.63 -15.09 -0.95
CA VAL A 89 -9.08 -16.45 -1.06
C VAL A 89 -10.16 -17.54 -1.05
N THR A 90 -11.36 -17.26 -0.54
CA THR A 90 -12.46 -18.25 -0.49
C THR A 90 -13.50 -18.06 -1.59
N GLY A 91 -13.60 -16.85 -2.15
CA GLY A 91 -14.69 -16.47 -3.07
C GLY A 91 -16.05 -16.32 -2.38
N ILE A 92 -16.10 -16.22 -1.05
CA ILE A 92 -17.31 -16.10 -0.26
C ILE A 92 -17.45 -14.66 0.24
N ASP A 93 -18.55 -13.99 -0.12
CA ASP A 93 -18.92 -12.69 0.46
C ASP A 93 -19.47 -12.92 1.87
N ILE A 94 -18.67 -12.55 2.88
CA ILE A 94 -19.02 -12.78 4.29
C ILE A 94 -20.15 -11.84 4.71
N VAL A 95 -20.20 -10.62 4.21
CA VAL A 95 -21.25 -9.65 4.53
C VAL A 95 -22.59 -10.11 3.98
N GLU A 96 -22.63 -10.62 2.75
CA GLU A 96 -23.85 -11.22 2.17
C GLU A 96 -24.33 -12.39 3.05
N GLN A 97 -23.42 -13.28 3.46
CA GLN A 97 -23.79 -14.42 4.30
C GLN A 97 -24.31 -13.97 5.67
N MET A 98 -23.75 -12.93 6.27
CA MET A 98 -24.28 -12.36 7.51
C MET A 98 -25.73 -11.89 7.35
N ILE A 99 -26.04 -11.19 6.27
CA ILE A 99 -27.42 -10.72 5.98
C ILE A 99 -28.37 -11.90 5.76
N ARG A 100 -27.96 -12.91 5.00
CA ARG A 100 -28.78 -14.14 4.77
C ARG A 100 -29.03 -14.90 6.05
N VAL A 101 -28.01 -15.07 6.90
CA VAL A 101 -28.15 -15.74 8.21
C VAL A 101 -29.07 -14.93 9.13
N ALA A 102 -28.95 -13.59 9.15
CA ALA A 102 -29.86 -12.74 9.90
C ALA A 102 -31.31 -12.88 9.46
N ALA A 103 -31.55 -13.06 8.15
CA ALA A 103 -32.85 -13.36 7.57
C ALA A 103 -33.37 -14.80 7.87
N GLY A 104 -32.55 -15.65 8.52
CA GLY A 104 -32.93 -17.03 8.89
C GLY A 104 -32.55 -18.07 7.86
N GLU A 105 -31.80 -17.71 6.83
CA GLU A 105 -31.35 -18.67 5.82
C GLU A 105 -30.28 -19.62 6.37
N LYS A 106 -30.17 -20.81 5.79
CA LYS A 106 -29.04 -21.72 6.05
C LYS A 106 -27.85 -21.33 5.22
N LEU A 107 -26.66 -21.62 5.74
CA LEU A 107 -25.45 -21.51 4.94
C LEU A 107 -25.57 -22.37 3.66
N PRO A 108 -25.25 -21.79 2.47
CA PRO A 108 -25.40 -22.48 1.20
C PRO A 108 -24.27 -23.47 0.89
N PHE A 109 -23.29 -23.60 1.78
CA PHE A 109 -22.10 -24.43 1.62
C PHE A 109 -21.77 -25.18 2.92
N ARG A 110 -21.00 -26.25 2.79
CA ARG A 110 -20.46 -27.06 3.89
C ARG A 110 -18.95 -26.85 3.98
N GLN A 111 -18.31 -27.28 5.07
CA GLN A 111 -16.87 -27.19 5.23
C GLN A 111 -16.06 -27.79 4.07
N GLN A 112 -16.50 -28.88 3.52
CA GLN A 112 -15.84 -29.54 2.38
C GLN A 112 -15.91 -28.76 1.06
N ASP A 113 -16.81 -27.80 0.96
CA ASP A 113 -16.99 -26.96 -0.24
C ASP A 113 -16.06 -25.74 -0.25
N ILE A 114 -15.53 -25.40 0.93
CA ILE A 114 -14.65 -24.25 1.11
C ILE A 114 -13.24 -24.59 0.62
N ARG A 115 -12.69 -23.73 -0.23
CA ARG A 115 -11.33 -23.83 -0.76
C ARG A 115 -10.60 -22.51 -0.52
N LEU A 116 -9.32 -22.59 -0.17
CA LEU A 116 -8.42 -21.43 -0.18
C LEU A 116 -7.68 -21.44 -1.50
N VAL A 117 -7.89 -20.41 -2.31
CA VAL A 117 -7.29 -20.29 -3.64
C VAL A 117 -6.42 -19.03 -3.68
N GLY A 118 -5.15 -19.21 -4.04
CA GLY A 118 -4.20 -18.10 -4.11
C GLY A 118 -3.82 -17.52 -2.75
N TRP A 119 -3.47 -16.25 -2.75
CA TRP A 119 -3.00 -15.50 -1.59
C TRP A 119 -3.49 -14.05 -1.64
N ALA A 120 -3.97 -13.54 -0.53
CA ALA A 120 -4.41 -12.15 -0.40
C ALA A 120 -3.58 -11.42 0.65
N VAL A 121 -3.29 -10.14 0.39
CA VAL A 121 -2.59 -9.22 1.30
C VAL A 121 -3.43 -7.96 1.44
N GLU A 122 -3.66 -7.52 2.67
CA GLU A 122 -4.33 -6.27 3.01
C GLU A 122 -3.34 -5.32 3.67
N SER A 123 -3.43 -4.04 3.33
CA SER A 123 -2.74 -2.96 4.03
C SER A 123 -3.76 -1.93 4.50
N ARG A 124 -3.70 -1.55 5.77
CA ARG A 124 -4.55 -0.49 6.31
C ARG A 124 -3.89 0.85 6.08
N ILE A 125 -4.50 1.67 5.24
CA ILE A 125 -4.05 3.03 4.96
C ILE A 125 -4.65 3.96 6.01
N TYR A 126 -3.75 4.60 6.79
CA TYR A 126 -4.09 5.53 7.85
C TYR A 126 -3.61 6.93 7.54
N ALA A 127 -4.39 7.92 7.96
CA ALA A 127 -3.98 9.33 8.04
C ALA A 127 -3.04 9.54 9.23
N GLU A 128 -1.81 9.01 9.11
CA GLU A 128 -0.77 9.06 10.14
C GLU A 128 0.58 9.37 9.48
N ASP A 129 1.37 10.23 10.14
CA ASP A 129 2.71 10.57 9.68
C ASP A 129 3.75 9.55 10.18
N PRO A 130 4.24 8.64 9.35
CA PRO A 130 5.17 7.60 9.78
C PRO A 130 6.54 8.15 10.19
N TYR A 131 6.93 9.33 9.70
CA TYR A 131 8.19 9.99 10.04
C TYR A 131 8.15 10.71 11.38
N ARG A 132 6.95 10.97 11.90
CA ARG A 132 6.69 11.57 13.20
C ARG A 132 6.06 10.58 14.17
N ASN A 133 6.57 9.35 14.19
CA ASN A 133 6.09 8.29 15.06
C ASN A 133 4.59 8.02 14.92
N PHE A 134 4.07 8.11 13.68
CA PHE A 134 2.68 7.87 13.33
C PHE A 134 1.69 8.78 14.08
N LEU A 135 2.03 10.05 14.19
CA LEU A 135 1.06 11.03 14.69
C LEU A 135 -0.12 11.12 13.72
N PRO A 136 -1.36 11.13 14.23
CA PRO A 136 -2.54 11.34 13.40
C PRO A 136 -2.44 12.66 12.60
N SER A 137 -2.86 12.62 11.35
CA SER A 137 -2.90 13.75 10.45
C SER A 137 -4.35 14.02 10.08
N ILE A 138 -4.94 15.00 10.72
CA ILE A 138 -6.31 15.45 10.46
C ILE A 138 -6.33 16.51 9.37
N GLY A 139 -7.43 16.66 8.68
CA GLY A 139 -7.63 17.70 7.68
C GLY A 139 -8.35 17.19 6.44
N ARG A 140 -8.37 18.06 5.42
CA ARG A 140 -9.09 17.80 4.18
C ARG A 140 -8.25 16.96 3.21
N LEU A 141 -8.86 15.94 2.62
CA LEU A 141 -8.32 15.20 1.49
C LEU A 141 -8.42 16.05 0.22
N VAL A 142 -7.32 16.73 -0.13
CA VAL A 142 -7.26 17.59 -1.32
C VAL A 142 -7.28 16.75 -2.59
N LYS A 143 -6.57 15.60 -2.55
CA LYS A 143 -6.58 14.56 -3.58
C LYS A 143 -6.76 13.21 -2.93
N TYR A 144 -7.61 12.39 -3.54
CA TYR A 144 -7.80 11.00 -3.19
C TYR A 144 -8.04 10.19 -4.46
N ARG A 145 -7.04 9.48 -4.90
CA ARG A 145 -7.09 8.65 -6.11
C ARG A 145 -6.51 7.27 -5.79
N PRO A 146 -7.37 6.30 -5.51
CA PRO A 146 -6.95 4.92 -5.31
C PRO A 146 -6.45 4.31 -6.63
N PRO A 147 -5.70 3.17 -6.55
CA PRO A 147 -5.37 2.39 -7.73
C PRO A 147 -6.63 1.89 -8.42
N MET A 148 -6.50 1.52 -9.69
CA MET A 148 -7.61 0.93 -10.44
C MET A 148 -7.99 -0.41 -9.81
N GLU A 149 -9.26 -0.55 -9.44
CA GLU A 149 -9.82 -1.78 -8.90
C GLU A 149 -10.22 -2.76 -10.00
N GLY A 150 -10.29 -4.02 -9.64
CA GLY A 150 -10.74 -5.11 -10.53
C GLY A 150 -9.73 -6.25 -10.63
N THR A 151 -10.03 -7.18 -11.55
CA THR A 151 -9.17 -8.35 -11.81
C THR A 151 -8.62 -8.28 -13.22
N ALA A 152 -7.29 -8.31 -13.32
CA ALA A 152 -6.58 -8.37 -14.59
C ALA A 152 -5.35 -9.27 -14.47
N ASN A 153 -5.07 -10.10 -15.49
CA ASN A 153 -3.91 -10.99 -15.53
C ASN A 153 -3.75 -11.91 -14.30
N GLY A 154 -4.86 -12.31 -13.68
CA GLY A 154 -4.83 -13.17 -12.49
C GLY A 154 -4.51 -12.43 -11.18
N ILE A 155 -4.45 -11.10 -11.21
CA ILE A 155 -4.28 -10.22 -10.04
C ILE A 155 -5.59 -9.48 -9.81
N THR A 156 -6.06 -9.46 -8.56
CA THR A 156 -7.20 -8.65 -8.14
C THR A 156 -6.70 -7.53 -7.24
N VAL A 157 -7.18 -6.30 -7.48
CA VAL A 157 -7.01 -5.13 -6.61
C VAL A 157 -8.37 -4.69 -6.12
N ARG A 158 -8.52 -4.53 -4.82
CA ARG A 158 -9.74 -4.07 -4.13
C ARG A 158 -9.38 -2.95 -3.16
N ASN A 159 -10.19 -1.92 -3.10
CA ASN A 159 -10.01 -0.80 -2.18
C ASN A 159 -11.31 -0.50 -1.42
N ASP A 160 -11.40 -0.95 -0.18
CA ASP A 160 -12.53 -0.63 0.68
C ASP A 160 -12.26 0.70 1.39
N THR A 161 -13.04 1.73 1.10
CA THR A 161 -12.87 3.07 1.63
C THR A 161 -14.15 3.66 2.19
N GLY A 162 -14.02 4.50 3.20
CA GLY A 162 -15.11 5.29 3.77
C GLY A 162 -14.96 6.80 3.52
N VAL A 163 -14.00 7.20 2.67
CA VAL A 163 -13.70 8.60 2.37
C VAL A 163 -13.67 8.87 0.88
N GLU A 164 -13.78 10.13 0.50
CA GLU A 164 -13.71 10.60 -0.88
C GLU A 164 -12.87 11.87 -1.01
N GLU A 165 -12.48 12.21 -2.23
CA GLU A 165 -11.75 13.46 -2.51
C GLU A 165 -12.60 14.66 -2.07
N GLY A 166 -12.00 15.57 -1.32
CA GLY A 166 -12.67 16.72 -0.73
C GLY A 166 -13.26 16.47 0.67
N GLY A 167 -13.35 15.22 1.12
CA GLY A 167 -13.75 14.85 2.47
C GLY A 167 -12.74 15.27 3.54
N GLU A 168 -13.10 15.14 4.80
CA GLU A 168 -12.26 15.53 5.93
C GLU A 168 -11.99 14.33 6.85
N ILE A 169 -10.73 14.16 7.25
CA ILE A 169 -10.32 13.20 8.26
C ILE A 169 -10.54 13.82 9.64
N SER A 170 -11.49 13.26 10.38
CA SER A 170 -11.89 13.71 11.69
C SER A 170 -10.88 13.33 12.78
N MET A 171 -10.74 14.20 13.79
CA MET A 171 -9.96 13.90 14.99
C MET A 171 -10.71 13.00 16.01
N TYR A 172 -12.00 12.77 15.80
CA TYR A 172 -12.86 12.06 16.76
C TYR A 172 -13.05 10.57 16.45
N TYR A 173 -12.56 10.13 15.30
CA TYR A 173 -12.69 8.76 14.83
C TYR A 173 -11.33 8.15 14.47
N ASP A 174 -11.31 6.84 14.22
CA ASP A 174 -10.15 6.13 13.71
C ASP A 174 -9.69 6.81 12.40
N PRO A 175 -8.41 7.16 12.25
CA PRO A 175 -7.90 7.85 11.06
C PRO A 175 -7.71 6.91 9.86
N MET A 176 -8.35 5.75 9.84
CA MET A 176 -8.28 4.83 8.70
C MET A 176 -8.97 5.42 7.48
N ILE A 177 -8.20 5.53 6.39
CA ILE A 177 -8.67 6.05 5.11
C ILE A 177 -9.25 4.93 4.25
N ALA A 178 -8.52 3.82 4.15
CA ALA A 178 -8.88 2.72 3.29
C ALA A 178 -8.20 1.41 3.73
N LYS A 179 -8.74 0.29 3.22
CA LYS A 179 -8.11 -1.02 3.19
C LYS A 179 -7.79 -1.34 1.74
N LEU A 180 -6.51 -1.36 1.41
CA LEU A 180 -6.05 -1.79 0.10
C LEU A 180 -5.73 -3.27 0.15
N VAL A 181 -6.35 -4.05 -0.71
CA VAL A 181 -6.27 -5.52 -0.72
C VAL A 181 -5.89 -6.00 -2.11
N THR A 182 -4.91 -6.89 -2.18
CA THR A 182 -4.53 -7.55 -3.43
C THR A 182 -4.61 -9.06 -3.30
N HIS A 183 -4.95 -9.73 -4.39
CA HIS A 183 -4.99 -11.19 -4.47
C HIS A 183 -4.29 -11.66 -5.74
N ALA A 184 -3.52 -12.74 -5.62
CA ALA A 184 -2.86 -13.40 -6.74
C ALA A 184 -2.70 -14.90 -6.48
N ALA A 185 -2.21 -15.64 -7.48
CA ALA A 185 -2.01 -17.09 -7.37
C ALA A 185 -0.95 -17.49 -6.32
N THR A 186 -0.01 -16.62 -6.00
CA THR A 186 1.06 -16.88 -5.02
C THR A 186 1.25 -15.69 -4.08
N ARG A 187 1.83 -15.96 -2.89
CA ARG A 187 2.17 -14.92 -1.92
C ARG A 187 3.07 -13.83 -2.50
N ALA A 188 4.12 -14.23 -3.21
CA ALA A 188 5.06 -13.27 -3.81
C ALA A 188 4.35 -12.34 -4.81
N ALA A 189 3.50 -12.89 -5.69
CA ALA A 189 2.75 -12.11 -6.67
C ALA A 189 1.72 -11.17 -5.98
N ALA A 190 1.07 -11.62 -4.89
CA ALA A 190 0.16 -10.76 -4.13
C ALA A 190 0.89 -9.59 -3.45
N ILE A 191 2.09 -9.84 -2.89
CA ILE A 191 2.94 -8.79 -2.28
C ILE A 191 3.45 -7.80 -3.35
N ASP A 192 3.87 -8.30 -4.53
CA ASP A 192 4.32 -7.44 -5.62
C ASP A 192 3.17 -6.56 -6.12
N ALA A 193 1.99 -7.13 -6.31
CA ALA A 193 0.78 -6.39 -6.67
C ALA A 193 0.41 -5.35 -5.59
N GLN A 194 0.56 -5.68 -4.31
CA GLN A 194 0.31 -4.75 -3.21
C GLN A 194 1.30 -3.57 -3.24
N SER A 195 2.57 -3.84 -3.52
CA SER A 195 3.57 -2.78 -3.68
C SER A 195 3.24 -1.84 -4.84
N GLU A 196 2.86 -2.39 -6.00
CA GLU A 196 2.45 -1.61 -7.16
C GLU A 196 1.18 -0.79 -6.90
N ALA A 197 0.19 -1.38 -6.23
CA ALA A 197 -1.05 -0.70 -5.88
C ALA A 197 -0.82 0.45 -4.87
N LEU A 198 0.08 0.27 -3.88
CA LEU A 198 0.49 1.34 -2.97
C LEU A 198 1.22 2.47 -3.68
N ASP A 199 2.10 2.15 -4.65
CA ASP A 199 2.82 3.14 -5.45
C ASP A 199 1.87 3.93 -6.39
N ALA A 200 0.75 3.32 -6.82
CA ALA A 200 -0.27 3.96 -7.64
C ALA A 200 -1.27 4.82 -6.84
N PHE A 201 -1.29 4.71 -5.52
CA PHE A 201 -2.21 5.43 -4.66
C PHE A 201 -1.78 6.89 -4.47
N THR A 202 -2.66 7.84 -4.76
CA THR A 202 -2.38 9.28 -4.58
C THR A 202 -3.28 9.86 -3.50
N ILE A 203 -2.68 10.35 -2.42
CA ILE A 203 -3.35 11.10 -1.35
C ILE A 203 -2.57 12.40 -1.13
N ASP A 204 -3.29 13.52 -1.07
CA ASP A 204 -2.73 14.85 -0.79
C ASP A 204 -3.62 15.64 0.17
N GLY A 205 -3.04 16.59 0.88
CA GLY A 205 -3.70 17.43 1.90
C GLY A 205 -3.46 16.96 3.33
N ILE A 206 -3.11 15.69 3.52
CA ILE A 206 -2.77 15.08 4.82
C ILE A 206 -1.53 14.20 4.72
N GLN A 207 -0.92 13.85 5.84
CA GLN A 207 0.10 12.81 5.91
C GLN A 207 -0.56 11.43 6.01
N HIS A 208 0.07 10.41 5.44
CA HIS A 208 -0.44 9.05 5.43
C HIS A 208 0.70 8.02 5.55
N ASN A 209 0.36 6.79 5.93
CA ASN A 209 1.34 5.74 6.21
C ASN A 209 1.78 4.93 4.96
N ILE A 210 1.36 5.28 3.75
CA ILE A 210 1.72 4.55 2.51
C ILE A 210 3.24 4.39 2.36
N PRO A 211 4.12 5.38 2.62
CA PRO A 211 5.56 5.18 2.52
C PRO A 211 6.09 4.06 3.43
N PHE A 212 5.51 3.91 4.62
CA PHE A 212 5.84 2.84 5.54
C PHE A 212 5.33 1.48 5.04
N LEU A 213 4.09 1.41 4.54
CA LEU A 213 3.51 0.20 3.96
C LEU A 213 4.31 -0.29 2.74
N ALA A 214 4.71 0.62 1.85
CA ALA A 214 5.55 0.31 0.70
C ALA A 214 6.93 -0.23 1.13
N ALA A 215 7.51 0.31 2.20
CA ALA A 215 8.76 -0.21 2.76
C ALA A 215 8.58 -1.62 3.35
N LEU A 216 7.44 -1.88 4.01
CA LEU A 216 7.10 -3.22 4.52
C LEU A 216 6.99 -4.24 3.38
N MET A 217 6.30 -3.91 2.28
CA MET A 217 6.15 -4.83 1.13
C MET A 217 7.49 -5.23 0.52
N ARG A 218 8.50 -4.37 0.63
CA ARG A 218 9.87 -4.63 0.13
C ARG A 218 10.80 -5.24 1.18
N HIS A 219 10.36 -5.33 2.43
CA HIS A 219 11.21 -5.79 3.54
C HIS A 219 11.52 -7.30 3.42
N PRO A 220 12.81 -7.73 3.47
CA PRO A 220 13.19 -9.13 3.28
C PRO A 220 12.49 -10.07 4.25
N ARG A 221 12.46 -9.73 5.54
CA ARG A 221 11.84 -10.55 6.59
C ARG A 221 10.34 -10.76 6.37
N TRP A 222 9.62 -9.70 5.86
CA TRP A 222 8.23 -9.81 5.45
C TRP A 222 8.07 -10.77 4.26
N ARG A 223 8.87 -10.57 3.21
CA ARG A 223 8.82 -11.40 2.00
C ARG A 223 9.14 -12.87 2.27
N GLU A 224 10.02 -13.14 3.22
CA GLU A 224 10.35 -14.49 3.68
C GLU A 224 9.30 -15.12 4.60
N GLY A 225 8.26 -14.39 5.02
CA GLY A 225 7.21 -14.88 5.91
C GLY A 225 7.66 -15.08 7.36
N ARG A 226 8.77 -14.46 7.78
CA ARG A 226 9.28 -14.54 9.18
C ARG A 226 8.63 -13.45 10.03
N LEU A 227 7.37 -13.67 10.38
CA LEU A 227 6.51 -12.69 11.02
C LEU A 227 6.45 -12.88 12.54
N SER A 228 6.24 -11.79 13.25
CA SER A 228 5.98 -11.77 14.70
C SER A 228 5.29 -10.46 15.09
N THR A 229 4.60 -10.44 16.21
CA THR A 229 4.02 -9.22 16.79
C THR A 229 5.06 -8.16 17.19
N GLY A 230 6.32 -8.58 17.30
CA GLY A 230 7.47 -7.71 17.54
C GLY A 230 8.09 -7.10 16.29
N PHE A 231 7.67 -7.53 15.10
CA PHE A 231 8.30 -7.19 13.81
C PHE A 231 8.62 -5.68 13.67
N ILE A 232 7.63 -4.81 13.80
CA ILE A 232 7.83 -3.37 13.59
C ILE A 232 8.81 -2.78 14.61
N ARG A 233 8.73 -3.20 15.87
CA ARG A 233 9.64 -2.74 16.92
C ARG A 233 11.07 -3.23 16.69
N GLU A 234 11.23 -4.44 16.18
CA GLU A 234 12.53 -5.07 15.94
C GLU A 234 13.22 -4.50 14.70
N GLU A 235 12.48 -4.26 13.61
CA GLU A 235 13.03 -3.78 12.35
C GLU A 235 13.13 -2.23 12.27
N TYR A 236 12.34 -1.52 13.08
CA TYR A 236 12.33 -0.06 13.14
C TYR A 236 12.48 0.46 14.59
N PRO A 237 13.56 0.10 15.30
CA PRO A 237 13.73 0.45 16.72
C PRO A 237 13.80 1.95 16.97
N ASP A 238 14.35 2.71 16.02
CA ASP A 238 14.47 4.18 16.07
C ASP A 238 13.33 4.90 15.31
N GLY A 239 12.24 4.18 15.03
CA GLY A 239 11.13 4.65 14.19
C GLY A 239 11.43 4.55 12.70
N PHE A 240 10.39 4.81 11.89
CA PHE A 240 10.51 4.78 10.44
C PHE A 240 11.24 6.03 9.92
N LYS A 241 12.21 5.83 9.05
CA LYS A 241 12.98 6.91 8.40
C LYS A 241 12.98 6.68 6.90
N ALA A 242 12.81 7.74 6.13
CA ALA A 242 12.99 7.67 4.69
C ALA A 242 14.44 7.30 4.37
N ARG A 243 14.61 6.36 3.46
CA ARG A 243 15.92 6.11 2.86
C ARG A 243 16.25 7.25 1.88
N ALA A 244 17.41 7.86 2.01
CA ALA A 244 17.89 8.79 0.99
C ALA A 244 18.13 8.02 -0.32
N PRO A 245 17.73 8.59 -1.48
CA PRO A 245 18.06 7.97 -2.77
C PRO A 245 19.57 8.04 -3.01
N GLU A 246 20.12 6.98 -3.60
CA GLU A 246 21.56 6.85 -3.88
C GLU A 246 21.81 6.45 -5.34
N GLY A 247 23.03 6.66 -5.80
CA GLY A 247 23.50 6.16 -7.10
C GLY A 247 22.64 6.58 -8.28
N GLU A 248 22.12 5.63 -9.02
CA GLU A 248 21.28 5.87 -10.20
C GLU A 248 19.92 6.47 -9.84
N GLU A 249 19.31 6.03 -8.74
CA GLU A 249 18.02 6.55 -8.27
C GLU A 249 18.10 8.06 -8.00
N LEU A 250 19.15 8.49 -7.29
CA LEU A 250 19.41 9.91 -7.03
C LEU A 250 19.58 10.72 -8.32
N ARG A 251 20.29 10.16 -9.31
CA ARG A 251 20.46 10.81 -10.62
C ARG A 251 19.13 10.95 -11.36
N VAL A 252 18.35 9.88 -11.41
CA VAL A 252 17.04 9.89 -12.06
C VAL A 252 16.12 10.94 -11.45
N LEU A 253 16.01 10.99 -10.12
CA LEU A 253 15.20 11.98 -9.42
C LEU A 253 15.70 13.41 -9.67
N ALA A 254 17.03 13.63 -9.70
CA ALA A 254 17.61 14.91 -10.00
C ALA A 254 17.33 15.36 -11.44
N ALA A 255 17.37 14.44 -12.40
CA ALA A 255 17.03 14.75 -13.79
C ALA A 255 15.56 15.14 -13.95
N VAL A 256 14.65 14.42 -13.29
CA VAL A 256 13.20 14.76 -13.27
C VAL A 256 12.98 16.13 -12.65
N ALA A 257 13.56 16.41 -11.48
CA ALA A 257 13.43 17.71 -10.82
C ALA A 257 13.93 18.86 -11.70
N ALA A 258 15.08 18.67 -12.38
CA ALA A 258 15.62 19.66 -13.29
C ALA A 258 14.74 19.86 -14.55
N ALA A 259 14.13 18.80 -15.07
CA ALA A 259 13.19 18.86 -16.19
C ALA A 259 11.90 19.59 -15.81
N ILE A 260 11.35 19.35 -14.61
CA ILE A 260 10.18 20.06 -14.06
C ILE A 260 10.48 21.57 -13.93
N ASP A 261 11.61 21.96 -13.35
CA ASP A 261 12.00 23.38 -13.29
C ASP A 261 12.15 24.01 -14.67
N ASN A 262 12.76 23.25 -15.60
CA ASN A 262 12.91 23.73 -16.98
C ASN A 262 11.56 23.95 -17.68
N LEU A 263 10.60 23.03 -17.51
CA LEU A 263 9.24 23.21 -18.03
C LEU A 263 8.59 24.48 -17.47
N GLY A 264 8.72 24.72 -16.16
CA GLY A 264 8.28 25.95 -15.52
C GLY A 264 8.91 27.20 -16.13
N ASN A 265 10.19 27.15 -16.45
CA ASN A 265 10.92 28.26 -17.07
C ASN A 265 10.51 28.49 -18.54
N VAL A 266 10.30 27.42 -19.31
CA VAL A 266 9.76 27.51 -20.68
C VAL A 266 8.38 28.18 -20.64
N ARG A 267 7.48 27.74 -19.75
CA ARG A 267 6.16 28.32 -19.57
C ARG A 267 6.23 29.81 -19.21
N ARG A 268 7.12 30.22 -18.29
CA ARG A 268 7.31 31.63 -17.91
C ARG A 268 7.70 32.50 -19.10
N ARG A 269 8.43 31.97 -20.09
CA ARG A 269 8.81 32.69 -21.32
C ARG A 269 7.63 32.91 -22.26
N THR A 270 6.62 32.05 -22.22
CA THR A 270 5.47 32.09 -23.13
C THR A 270 4.26 32.82 -22.56
N ILE A 271 4.31 33.30 -21.30
CA ILE A 271 3.23 34.09 -20.71
C ILE A 271 3.04 35.38 -21.53
N THR A 272 1.83 35.59 -22.03
CA THR A 272 1.41 36.80 -22.79
C THR A 272 1.08 37.95 -21.84
N GLY A 273 1.08 39.21 -22.36
CA GLY A 273 0.75 40.38 -21.56
C GLY A 273 1.92 40.95 -20.73
N GLN A 274 3.14 40.49 -20.95
CA GLN A 274 4.34 41.10 -20.38
C GLN A 274 4.57 42.45 -21.03
N MET A 275 4.96 43.45 -20.21
CA MET A 275 5.40 44.75 -20.71
C MET A 275 6.63 44.59 -21.61
N ALA A 276 6.73 45.47 -22.64
CA ALA A 276 7.86 45.48 -23.55
C ALA A 276 9.22 45.49 -22.75
N GLY A 277 10.08 44.53 -23.00
CA GLY A 277 11.36 44.38 -22.32
C GLY A 277 12.25 43.33 -23.00
N LYS A 278 13.45 43.13 -22.50
CA LYS A 278 14.30 42.06 -23.00
C LYS A 278 13.74 40.70 -22.60
N PRO A 279 13.75 39.71 -23.52
CA PRO A 279 13.30 38.34 -23.18
C PRO A 279 14.05 37.81 -21.96
N VAL A 280 13.32 37.21 -21.01
CA VAL A 280 13.90 36.55 -19.83
C VAL A 280 14.75 35.36 -20.29
N ARG A 281 16.00 35.33 -19.87
CA ARG A 281 16.92 34.21 -20.09
C ARG A 281 17.16 33.52 -18.77
N PHE A 282 16.93 32.20 -18.74
CA PHE A 282 17.26 31.35 -17.60
C PHE A 282 18.62 30.68 -17.88
N ALA A 283 19.43 30.53 -16.85
CA ALA A 283 20.67 29.77 -16.96
C ALA A 283 20.38 28.32 -17.34
N VAL A 284 21.27 27.69 -18.06
CA VAL A 284 21.18 26.23 -18.35
C VAL A 284 21.62 25.38 -17.15
N SER A 285 22.51 25.93 -16.32
CA SER A 285 23.01 25.24 -15.13
C SER A 285 21.97 25.21 -14.01
N ARG A 286 21.85 24.06 -13.37
CA ARG A 286 21.00 23.80 -12.20
C ARG A 286 21.80 23.14 -11.09
N VAL A 287 21.37 23.37 -9.86
CA VAL A 287 21.81 22.62 -8.69
C VAL A 287 20.56 22.00 -8.07
N VAL A 288 20.53 20.67 -7.98
CA VAL A 288 19.47 19.91 -7.34
C VAL A 288 20.00 19.32 -6.04
N SER A 289 19.29 19.56 -4.94
CA SER A 289 19.61 19.01 -3.63
C SER A 289 18.58 17.97 -3.23
N ILE A 290 19.01 16.74 -2.98
CA ILE A 290 18.15 15.61 -2.57
C ILE A 290 18.87 14.85 -1.46
N GLY A 291 18.24 14.67 -0.30
CA GLY A 291 18.81 13.89 0.81
C GLY A 291 20.12 14.43 1.36
N GLY A 292 20.40 15.73 1.19
CA GLY A 292 21.66 16.36 1.58
C GLY A 292 22.75 16.32 0.51
N GLU A 293 22.56 15.54 -0.56
CA GLU A 293 23.47 15.52 -1.73
C GLU A 293 23.11 16.63 -2.72
N MET A 294 24.13 17.26 -3.30
CA MET A 294 23.99 18.30 -4.30
C MET A 294 24.55 17.87 -5.65
N LEU A 295 23.67 17.81 -6.67
CA LEU A 295 24.05 17.51 -8.04
C LEU A 295 24.01 18.78 -8.89
N ARG A 296 25.09 19.00 -9.67
CA ARG A 296 25.13 20.05 -10.69
C ARG A 296 24.75 19.45 -12.03
N LEU A 297 23.79 20.07 -12.69
CA LEU A 297 23.20 19.61 -13.94
C LEU A 297 23.19 20.77 -14.95
N GLU A 298 23.30 20.44 -16.23
CA GLU A 298 22.99 21.34 -17.33
C GLU A 298 21.73 20.85 -18.03
N VAL A 299 20.81 21.78 -18.32
CA VAL A 299 19.49 21.44 -18.84
C VAL A 299 19.24 22.21 -20.11
N GLU A 300 18.91 21.49 -21.18
CA GLU A 300 18.59 22.03 -22.50
C GLU A 300 17.28 21.47 -23.04
N GLY A 301 16.67 22.16 -23.99
CA GLY A 301 15.42 21.72 -24.63
C GLY A 301 14.19 22.05 -23.77
N GLY A 302 13.17 21.18 -23.82
CA GLY A 302 11.87 21.37 -23.18
C GLY A 302 10.84 22.04 -24.10
N GLY A 303 9.59 22.07 -23.67
CA GLY A 303 8.44 22.40 -24.53
C GLY A 303 8.00 21.20 -25.36
N GLU A 304 7.97 21.34 -26.68
CA GLU A 304 7.59 20.22 -27.58
C GLU A 304 8.70 19.16 -27.74
N ALA A 305 9.96 19.53 -27.43
CA ALA A 305 11.09 18.59 -27.49
C ALA A 305 11.39 18.02 -26.10
N PRO A 306 11.94 16.79 -26.01
CA PRO A 306 12.42 16.24 -24.74
C PRO A 306 13.46 17.15 -24.07
N THR A 307 13.43 17.19 -22.74
CA THR A 307 14.45 17.89 -21.96
C THR A 307 15.71 17.04 -21.90
N ARG A 308 16.86 17.60 -22.26
CA ARG A 308 18.17 16.97 -22.11
C ARG A 308 18.82 17.43 -20.83
N VAL A 309 19.24 16.48 -20.00
CA VAL A 309 19.91 16.75 -18.72
C VAL A 309 21.30 16.12 -18.76
N ALA A 310 22.34 16.96 -18.66
CA ALA A 310 23.71 16.54 -18.55
C ALA A 310 24.19 16.68 -17.10
N TYR A 311 24.86 15.65 -16.59
CA TYR A 311 25.45 15.68 -15.24
C TYR A 311 26.82 16.32 -15.32
N ALA A 312 27.05 17.43 -14.62
CA ALA A 312 28.36 18.04 -14.53
C ALA A 312 29.32 17.08 -13.84
N GLY A 313 30.44 16.76 -14.51
CA GLY A 313 31.36 15.71 -14.08
C GLY A 313 31.94 15.94 -12.69
N GLY A 314 31.61 15.02 -11.75
CA GLY A 314 32.42 14.72 -10.58
C GLY A 314 33.58 13.80 -10.99
N LYS A 315 34.66 13.72 -10.18
CA LYS A 315 35.79 12.81 -10.40
C LYS A 315 35.29 11.38 -10.64
N GLY A 316 35.35 10.91 -11.90
CA GLY A 316 35.05 9.53 -12.30
C GLY A 316 33.76 9.28 -13.09
N THR A 317 32.93 10.29 -13.38
CA THR A 317 31.75 10.14 -14.23
C THR A 317 31.76 11.21 -15.31
N GLY A 318 32.29 10.90 -16.49
CA GLY A 318 32.15 11.74 -17.68
C GLY A 318 30.69 12.10 -17.90
N GLY A 319 30.42 13.33 -18.33
CA GLY A 319 29.10 13.94 -18.45
C GLY A 319 28.07 13.10 -19.22
N ALA A 320 27.48 12.14 -18.54
CA ALA A 320 26.38 11.36 -19.11
C ALA A 320 25.18 12.29 -19.32
N THR A 321 24.68 12.36 -20.54
CA THR A 321 23.46 13.08 -20.87
C THR A 321 22.31 12.10 -20.93
N VAL A 322 21.18 12.47 -20.34
CA VAL A 322 19.96 11.69 -20.35
C VAL A 322 18.81 12.53 -20.90
N GLU A 323 17.92 11.92 -21.67
CA GLU A 323 16.69 12.54 -22.11
C GLU A 323 15.56 12.28 -21.10
N VAL A 324 14.82 13.32 -20.77
CA VAL A 324 13.64 13.28 -19.91
C VAL A 324 12.43 13.67 -20.76
N ALA A 325 11.49 12.74 -20.89
CA ALA A 325 10.24 12.94 -21.64
C ALA A 325 9.04 12.67 -20.74
N SER A 326 8.07 13.58 -20.72
CA SER A 326 6.85 13.48 -19.92
C SER A 326 5.77 14.37 -20.53
N ASP A 327 4.53 13.95 -20.37
CA ASP A 327 3.34 14.77 -20.62
C ASP A 327 2.82 15.47 -19.34
N TRP A 328 3.54 15.33 -18.24
CA TRP A 328 3.22 15.96 -16.96
C TRP A 328 3.10 17.48 -17.09
N TRP A 329 2.05 18.01 -16.49
CA TRP A 329 1.79 19.45 -16.45
C TRP A 329 1.71 19.96 -15.01
N PRO A 330 2.11 21.23 -14.73
CA PRO A 330 1.96 21.83 -13.41
C PRO A 330 0.52 21.78 -12.91
N GLY A 331 0.30 21.06 -11.79
CA GLY A 331 -1.02 20.76 -11.23
C GLY A 331 -1.36 19.27 -11.26
N ASP A 332 -0.67 18.47 -12.06
CA ASP A 332 -0.79 17.01 -11.98
C ASP A 332 -0.14 16.51 -10.68
N PRO A 333 -0.80 15.65 -9.92
CA PRO A 333 -0.31 15.21 -8.61
C PRO A 333 0.91 14.29 -8.69
N VAL A 334 1.07 13.59 -9.82
CA VAL A 334 2.14 12.59 -10.01
C VAL A 334 2.83 12.86 -11.34
N TRP A 335 4.17 12.92 -11.31
CA TRP A 335 4.96 12.98 -12.52
C TRP A 335 5.10 11.57 -13.13
N ARG A 336 4.74 11.44 -14.40
CA ARG A 336 4.92 10.21 -15.18
C ARG A 336 5.71 10.52 -16.43
N GLY A 337 6.62 9.60 -16.80
CA GLY A 337 7.44 9.82 -17.98
C GLY A 337 8.57 8.81 -18.12
N ARG A 338 9.59 9.21 -18.88
CA ARG A 338 10.78 8.40 -19.11
C ARG A 338 12.05 9.21 -18.84
N VAL A 339 13.03 8.55 -18.26
CA VAL A 339 14.40 9.06 -18.11
C VAL A 339 15.32 8.08 -18.84
N GLY A 340 15.81 8.48 -20.01
CA GLY A 340 16.46 7.55 -20.94
C GLY A 340 15.51 6.42 -21.36
N ALA A 341 15.92 5.19 -21.14
CA ALA A 341 15.11 3.99 -21.43
C ALA A 341 14.13 3.61 -20.28
N ARG A 342 14.27 4.21 -19.10
CA ARG A 342 13.51 3.84 -17.90
C ARG A 342 12.18 4.57 -17.86
N ALA A 343 11.07 3.85 -17.82
CA ALA A 343 9.75 4.39 -17.51
C ALA A 343 9.60 4.59 -16.00
N LEU A 344 8.94 5.68 -15.60
CA LEU A 344 8.69 6.07 -14.22
C LEU A 344 7.23 6.54 -14.08
N ALA A 345 6.60 6.21 -12.96
CA ALA A 345 5.29 6.68 -12.56
C ALA A 345 5.30 7.04 -11.07
#